data_d30708d14c1b2b5f55de590ca47fef65
#
_entry.id   d30708d14c1b2b5f55de590ca47fef65
#
_cell.length_a   1.000
_cell.length_b   1.000
_cell.length_c   1.000
_cell.angle_alpha   90.00
_cell.angle_beta   90.00
_cell.angle_gamma   90.00
#
_symmetry.space_group_name_H-M   'P 1'
#
loop_
_entity.id
_entity.type
_entity.pdbx_description
1 polymer ?
#
loop_
_entity_poly.entity_id
_entity_poly.type
_entity_poly.pdbx_seq_one_letter_code
_entity_poly.pdbx_strand_id
1 'polypeptide(L)'
;MAYQHQYLDGTKIHFPLGKVVCIGRNYAEHAKELNNPVPTEPLLFIKPASCVMPVAEGFPIPTDQGSVHYEAEIAVLIGKPLSKKPSAEEVREAISGFAPSLDLTLRDVQSRLKEKGYPWEIAKSFDGACVLAPFVPGDTFADLADIPVRLTINGEVRQDGNSRDMLNPILPLIQTIAGHFSLQPGDVILTGTPVGVGPLNVGDDLVLELPDVSRFETRVL
;
A
#
# COMPACT_ATOMS: atom_id res chain seq x y z
N MET A 1 -2.21 -9.65 18.57
CA MET A 1 -1.29 -8.60 19.12
C MET A 1 -1.47 -7.32 18.32
N ALA A 2 -1.24 -6.15 18.90
CA ALA A 2 -1.27 -4.90 18.14
C ALA A 2 -0.10 -4.86 17.15
N TYR A 3 -0.31 -4.35 15.95
CA TYR A 3 0.75 -4.19 14.94
C TYR A 3 1.85 -3.25 15.47
N GLN A 4 3.10 -3.57 15.15
CA GLN A 4 4.28 -2.77 15.48
C GLN A 4 5.18 -2.69 14.24
N HIS A 5 5.52 -1.49 13.82
CA HIS A 5 6.52 -1.31 12.77
C HIS A 5 7.86 -1.93 13.15
N GLN A 6 8.49 -2.60 12.20
CA GLN A 6 9.82 -3.18 12.38
C GLN A 6 10.60 -3.15 11.07
N TYR A 7 11.91 -3.13 11.18
CA TYR A 7 12.80 -3.34 10.05
C TYR A 7 12.95 -4.83 9.72
N LEU A 8 13.49 -5.12 8.53
CA LEU A 8 13.69 -6.47 8.02
C LEU A 8 14.57 -7.33 8.94
N ASP A 9 15.50 -6.72 9.68
CA ASP A 9 16.37 -7.38 10.68
C ASP A 9 15.67 -7.67 12.01
N GLY A 10 14.39 -7.34 12.13
CA GLY A 10 13.58 -7.50 13.34
C GLY A 10 13.68 -6.33 14.34
N THR A 11 14.50 -5.32 14.07
CA THR A 11 14.59 -4.13 14.92
C THR A 11 13.26 -3.38 14.94
N LYS A 12 12.71 -3.15 16.12
CA LYS A 12 11.45 -2.42 16.30
C LYS A 12 11.63 -0.93 15.99
N ILE A 13 10.70 -0.38 15.24
CA ILE A 13 10.63 1.05 14.96
C ILE A 13 9.69 1.68 15.99
N HIS A 14 10.21 2.59 16.81
CA HIS A 14 9.50 3.16 17.94
C HIS A 14 8.54 4.32 17.57
N PHE A 15 7.95 4.26 16.38
CA PHE A 15 6.84 5.13 16.00
C PHE A 15 5.51 4.43 16.28
N PRO A 16 4.50 5.13 16.82
CA PRO A 16 3.16 4.56 16.89
C PRO A 16 2.63 4.36 15.47
N LEU A 17 1.84 3.30 15.26
CA LEU A 17 1.11 3.16 14.01
C LEU A 17 0.11 4.31 13.87
N GLY A 18 0.30 5.13 12.84
CA GLY A 18 -0.55 6.24 12.49
C GLY A 18 -1.65 5.85 11.49
N LYS A 19 -2.08 6.83 10.70
CA LYS A 19 -2.96 6.58 9.55
C LYS A 19 -2.18 5.98 8.39
N VAL A 20 -2.88 5.26 7.52
CA VAL A 20 -2.36 4.83 6.22
C VAL A 20 -3.05 5.66 5.15
N VAL A 21 -2.30 6.50 4.44
CA VAL A 21 -2.82 7.31 3.32
C VAL A 21 -2.54 6.57 2.02
N CYS A 22 -3.58 6.35 1.24
CA CYS A 22 -3.52 5.57 0.01
C CYS A 22 -3.85 6.44 -1.21
N ILE A 23 -3.31 6.08 -2.37
CA ILE A 23 -3.70 6.66 -3.65
C ILE A 23 -4.36 5.60 -4.53
N GLY A 24 -5.54 5.90 -5.05
CA GLY A 24 -6.19 5.09 -6.07
C GLY A 24 -5.73 5.44 -7.48
N ARG A 25 -5.64 4.43 -8.36
CA ARG A 25 -5.37 4.59 -9.81
C ARG A 25 -4.05 5.31 -10.13
N ASN A 26 -2.97 4.93 -9.45
CA ASN A 26 -1.65 5.54 -9.67
C ASN A 26 -0.83 4.86 -10.78
N TYR A 27 -1.38 3.86 -11.48
CA TYR A 27 -0.80 3.21 -12.64
C TYR A 27 -1.82 3.22 -13.79
N ALA A 28 -1.40 3.70 -14.97
CA ALA A 28 -2.30 3.88 -16.11
C ALA A 28 -2.94 2.56 -16.58
N GLU A 29 -2.15 1.49 -16.66
CA GLU A 29 -2.64 0.18 -17.10
C GLU A 29 -3.61 -0.43 -16.08
N HIS A 30 -3.41 -0.23 -14.77
CA HIS A 30 -4.37 -0.63 -13.75
C HIS A 30 -5.70 0.14 -13.87
N ALA A 31 -5.64 1.45 -14.12
CA ALA A 31 -6.86 2.24 -14.34
C ALA A 31 -7.65 1.69 -15.56
N LYS A 32 -6.95 1.35 -16.63
CA LYS A 32 -7.52 0.77 -17.86
C LYS A 32 -8.10 -0.63 -17.61
N GLU A 33 -7.40 -1.51 -16.88
CA GLU A 33 -7.86 -2.85 -16.50
C GLU A 33 -9.25 -2.82 -15.86
N LEU A 34 -9.50 -1.85 -14.98
CA LEU A 34 -10.77 -1.66 -14.29
C LEU A 34 -11.77 -0.75 -15.04
N ASN A 35 -11.51 -0.40 -16.31
CA ASN A 35 -12.32 0.53 -17.09
C ASN A 35 -12.56 1.88 -16.39
N ASN A 36 -11.58 2.36 -15.63
CA ASN A 36 -11.64 3.65 -14.97
C ASN A 36 -10.90 4.71 -15.79
N PRO A 37 -11.37 5.97 -15.81
CA PRO A 37 -10.57 7.07 -16.35
C PRO A 37 -9.31 7.27 -15.50
N VAL A 38 -8.23 7.70 -16.17
CA VAL A 38 -7.04 8.19 -15.46
C VAL A 38 -7.43 9.47 -14.73
N PRO A 39 -7.20 9.56 -13.39
CA PRO A 39 -7.56 10.75 -12.64
C PRO A 39 -6.71 11.96 -13.08
N THR A 40 -7.31 13.15 -13.08
CA THR A 40 -6.60 14.41 -13.32
C THR A 40 -5.90 14.92 -12.06
N GLU A 41 -6.32 14.45 -10.88
CA GLU A 41 -5.74 14.75 -9.57
C GLU A 41 -5.59 13.46 -8.76
N PRO A 42 -4.65 13.38 -7.82
CA PRO A 42 -4.48 12.22 -6.96
C PRO A 42 -5.76 11.87 -6.19
N LEU A 43 -6.27 10.66 -6.37
CA LEU A 43 -7.45 10.16 -5.67
C LEU A 43 -7.01 9.56 -4.32
N LEU A 44 -7.07 10.36 -3.28
CA LEU A 44 -6.60 9.98 -1.94
C LEU A 44 -7.74 9.42 -1.08
N PHE A 45 -7.41 8.40 -0.27
CA PHE A 45 -8.26 7.88 0.79
C PHE A 45 -7.42 7.43 1.97
N ILE A 46 -8.05 7.18 3.12
CA ILE A 46 -7.35 6.82 4.36
C ILE A 46 -7.85 5.47 4.87
N LYS A 47 -6.89 4.63 5.26
CA LYS A 47 -7.14 3.45 6.07
C LYS A 47 -6.76 3.75 7.52
N PRO A 48 -7.63 3.45 8.51
CA PRO A 48 -7.31 3.63 9.93
C PRO A 48 -6.25 2.61 10.39
N ALA A 49 -5.53 2.94 11.44
CA ALA A 49 -4.54 2.03 12.04
C ALA A 49 -5.14 0.65 12.41
N SER A 50 -6.42 0.61 12.76
CA SER A 50 -7.12 -0.63 13.14
C SER A 50 -7.22 -1.69 12.03
N CYS A 51 -7.08 -1.29 10.75
CA CYS A 51 -7.13 -2.23 9.64
C CYS A 51 -5.76 -2.82 9.27
N VAL A 52 -4.68 -2.40 9.94
CA VAL A 52 -3.32 -2.86 9.62
C VAL A 52 -3.01 -4.16 10.34
N MET A 53 -2.45 -5.11 9.61
CA MET A 53 -1.93 -6.37 10.12
C MET A 53 -0.56 -6.68 9.53
N PRO A 54 0.29 -7.47 10.23
CA PRO A 54 1.58 -7.90 9.71
C PRO A 54 1.39 -8.97 8.61
N VAL A 55 2.34 -9.01 7.67
CA VAL A 55 2.43 -10.06 6.64
C VAL A 55 2.84 -11.44 7.21
N ALA A 56 2.96 -11.60 8.48
CA ALA A 56 3.55 -12.76 9.17
C ALA A 56 3.06 -14.14 8.65
N GLU A 57 2.61 -15.03 9.54
CA GLU A 57 2.28 -16.43 9.24
C GLU A 57 0.98 -16.64 8.43
N GLY A 58 0.26 -15.54 8.14
CA GLY A 58 -0.98 -15.52 7.37
C GLY A 58 -1.94 -14.44 7.84
N PHE A 59 -2.94 -14.15 7.02
CA PHE A 59 -3.96 -13.16 7.31
C PHE A 59 -5.36 -13.65 6.91
N PRO A 60 -6.39 -13.37 7.73
CA PRO A 60 -7.77 -13.69 7.37
C PRO A 60 -8.33 -12.68 6.38
N ILE A 61 -9.31 -13.12 5.60
CA ILE A 61 -10.16 -12.27 4.77
C ILE A 61 -11.63 -12.50 5.13
N PRO A 62 -12.51 -11.47 5.03
CA PRO A 62 -13.94 -11.68 5.18
C PRO A 62 -14.48 -12.57 4.07
N THR A 63 -15.29 -13.58 4.43
CA THR A 63 -15.88 -14.54 3.48
C THR A 63 -17.36 -14.29 3.20
N ASP A 64 -17.98 -13.35 3.91
CA ASP A 64 -19.40 -13.02 3.86
C ASP A 64 -19.71 -11.62 3.32
N GLN A 65 -18.68 -10.86 2.89
CA GLN A 65 -18.81 -9.47 2.47
C GLN A 65 -18.52 -9.22 0.98
N GLY A 66 -18.46 -10.29 0.18
CA GLY A 66 -18.14 -10.24 -1.25
C GLY A 66 -16.68 -10.59 -1.54
N SER A 67 -16.24 -10.35 -2.77
CA SER A 67 -14.89 -10.71 -3.23
C SER A 67 -13.83 -9.77 -2.68
N VAL A 68 -12.84 -10.31 -1.97
CA VAL A 68 -11.64 -9.60 -1.52
C VAL A 68 -10.60 -9.67 -2.63
N HIS A 69 -10.15 -8.52 -3.14
CA HIS A 69 -9.09 -8.44 -4.14
C HIS A 69 -7.78 -7.99 -3.50
N TYR A 70 -6.67 -8.55 -3.99
CA TYR A 70 -5.33 -8.09 -3.67
C TYR A 70 -4.94 -6.90 -4.56
N GLU A 71 -4.21 -5.98 -3.98
CA GLU A 71 -3.54 -4.87 -4.64
C GLU A 71 -2.15 -4.75 -4.00
N ALA A 72 -1.11 -5.28 -4.68
CA ALA A 72 0.27 -5.19 -4.19
C ALA A 72 0.82 -3.78 -4.43
N GLU A 73 1.39 -3.18 -3.39
CA GLU A 73 1.84 -1.80 -3.39
C GLU A 73 3.18 -1.63 -2.68
N ILE A 74 3.89 -0.57 -3.01
CA ILE A 74 5.03 -0.10 -2.24
C ILE A 74 4.48 0.74 -1.09
N ALA A 75 4.74 0.32 0.15
CA ALA A 75 4.47 1.12 1.34
C ALA A 75 5.66 1.99 1.68
N VAL A 76 5.42 3.26 2.01
CA VAL A 76 6.43 4.22 2.47
C VAL A 76 6.13 4.61 3.92
N LEU A 77 7.08 4.37 4.82
CA LEU A 77 6.98 4.75 6.23
C LEU A 77 7.53 6.17 6.44
N ILE A 78 6.75 7.01 7.07
CA ILE A 78 7.16 8.38 7.44
C ILE A 78 7.85 8.36 8.80
N GLY A 79 9.03 8.98 8.88
CA GLY A 79 9.86 9.06 10.08
C GLY A 79 10.03 10.47 10.65
N LYS A 80 9.69 11.52 9.86
CA LYS A 80 9.70 12.92 10.32
C LYS A 80 8.36 13.59 9.98
N PRO A 81 7.90 14.57 10.79
CA PRO A 81 6.66 15.29 10.47
C PRO A 81 6.76 16.04 9.15
N LEU A 82 5.70 15.96 8.35
CA LEU A 82 5.54 16.73 7.10
C LEU A 82 4.17 17.43 7.11
N SER A 83 4.14 18.67 6.65
CA SER A 83 2.89 19.41 6.52
C SER A 83 3.00 20.52 5.49
N LYS A 84 1.86 21.04 5.03
CA LYS A 84 1.77 22.12 4.04
C LYS A 84 2.35 21.66 2.69
N LYS A 85 3.38 22.34 2.19
CA LYS A 85 4.05 22.02 0.91
C LYS A 85 5.54 21.83 1.16
N PRO A 86 5.97 20.65 1.68
CA PRO A 86 7.37 20.37 1.91
C PRO A 86 8.13 20.32 0.59
N SER A 87 9.43 20.65 0.62
CA SER A 87 10.32 20.44 -0.53
C SER A 87 10.54 18.94 -0.80
N ALA A 88 11.04 18.60 -1.98
CA ALA A 88 11.37 17.21 -2.30
C ALA A 88 12.48 16.66 -1.37
N GLU A 89 13.41 17.51 -0.93
CA GLU A 89 14.46 17.15 0.01
C GLU A 89 13.91 16.84 1.40
N GLU A 90 13.01 17.70 1.93
CA GLU A 90 12.33 17.46 3.21
C GLU A 90 11.53 16.15 3.18
N VAL A 91 10.83 15.87 2.06
CA VAL A 91 10.13 14.60 1.88
C VAL A 91 11.11 13.44 1.87
N ARG A 92 12.20 13.52 1.10
CA ARG A 92 13.22 12.46 1.02
C ARG A 92 13.81 12.13 2.38
N GLU A 93 14.12 13.15 3.18
CA GLU A 93 14.63 12.98 4.54
C GLU A 93 13.58 12.44 5.53
N ALA A 94 12.30 12.63 5.26
CA ALA A 94 11.24 12.14 6.12
C ALA A 94 10.89 10.66 5.88
N ILE A 95 11.35 10.07 4.79
CA ILE A 95 11.15 8.65 4.52
C ILE A 95 12.03 7.81 5.43
N SER A 96 11.42 7.02 6.31
CA SER A 96 12.10 6.11 7.23
C SER A 96 12.30 4.71 6.64
N GLY A 97 11.43 4.27 5.74
CA GLY A 97 11.57 2.94 5.15
C GLY A 97 10.57 2.66 4.03
N PHE A 98 10.82 1.54 3.34
CA PHE A 98 9.98 0.98 2.31
C PHE A 98 9.62 -0.47 2.63
N ALA A 99 8.43 -0.91 2.26
CA ALA A 99 8.02 -2.30 2.40
C ALA A 99 7.07 -2.68 1.27
N PRO A 100 6.99 -3.96 0.89
CA PRO A 100 5.88 -4.42 0.10
C PRO A 100 4.64 -4.55 1.00
N SER A 101 3.46 -4.31 0.43
CA SER A 101 2.19 -4.28 1.15
C SER A 101 1.04 -4.78 0.29
N LEU A 102 -0.11 -5.08 0.92
CA LEU A 102 -1.36 -5.33 0.23
C LEU A 102 -2.42 -4.32 0.68
N ASP A 103 -3.03 -3.62 -0.30
CA ASP A 103 -4.25 -2.83 -0.12
C ASP A 103 -5.46 -3.73 -0.44
N LEU A 104 -5.93 -4.52 0.53
CA LEU A 104 -7.05 -5.40 0.33
C LEU A 104 -8.34 -4.62 0.13
N THR A 105 -9.14 -5.08 -0.85
CA THR A 105 -10.31 -4.36 -1.33
C THR A 105 -11.51 -5.28 -1.44
N LEU A 106 -12.62 -4.99 -0.77
CA LEU A 106 -13.93 -5.59 -1.05
C LEU A 106 -14.44 -5.04 -2.39
N ARG A 107 -14.12 -5.74 -3.48
CA ARG A 107 -14.28 -5.21 -4.85
C ARG A 107 -15.71 -4.91 -5.21
N ASP A 108 -16.63 -5.81 -4.88
CA ASP A 108 -18.06 -5.63 -5.17
C ASP A 108 -18.65 -4.45 -4.39
N VAL A 109 -18.22 -4.30 -3.13
CA VAL A 109 -18.62 -3.17 -2.28
C VAL A 109 -18.10 -1.86 -2.86
N GLN A 110 -16.81 -1.81 -3.24
CA GLN A 110 -16.21 -0.63 -3.84
C GLN A 110 -16.91 -0.22 -5.14
N SER A 111 -17.24 -1.17 -6.01
CA SER A 111 -17.95 -0.90 -7.27
C SER A 111 -19.30 -0.25 -7.02
N ARG A 112 -20.09 -0.80 -6.09
CA ARG A 112 -21.38 -0.26 -5.69
C ARG A 112 -21.29 1.15 -5.06
N LEU A 113 -20.24 1.40 -4.26
CA LEU A 113 -20.00 2.73 -3.66
C LEU A 113 -19.62 3.76 -4.73
N LYS A 114 -18.76 3.38 -5.68
CA LYS A 114 -18.37 4.24 -6.81
C LYS A 114 -19.56 4.67 -7.66
N GLU A 115 -20.46 3.74 -8.00
CA GLU A 115 -21.67 4.03 -8.77
C GLU A 115 -22.57 5.08 -8.09
N LYS A 116 -22.57 5.08 -6.74
CA LYS A 116 -23.38 6.00 -5.92
C LYS A 116 -22.64 7.27 -5.51
N GLY A 117 -21.36 7.41 -5.83
CA GLY A 117 -20.53 8.53 -5.37
C GLY A 117 -20.32 8.53 -3.85
N TYR A 118 -20.36 7.35 -3.19
CA TYR A 118 -20.19 7.22 -1.76
C TYR A 118 -18.72 7.01 -1.38
N PRO A 119 -18.34 7.33 -0.12
CA PRO A 119 -17.00 7.07 0.43
C PRO A 119 -16.63 5.58 0.36
N TRP A 120 -15.32 5.27 0.32
CA TRP A 120 -14.82 3.90 0.11
C TRP A 120 -14.44 3.15 1.38
N GLU A 121 -14.56 3.79 2.56
CA GLU A 121 -14.04 3.26 3.83
C GLU A 121 -14.50 1.83 4.11
N ILE A 122 -15.79 1.50 3.92
CA ILE A 122 -16.28 0.15 4.16
C ILE A 122 -15.74 -0.90 3.17
N ALA A 123 -15.26 -0.47 2.01
CA ALA A 123 -14.62 -1.35 1.03
C ALA A 123 -13.11 -1.47 1.21
N LYS A 124 -12.48 -0.47 1.83
CA LYS A 124 -11.03 -0.29 1.91
C LYS A 124 -10.47 -0.33 3.33
N SER A 125 -11.33 -0.24 4.36
CA SER A 125 -10.89 -0.06 5.75
C SER A 125 -11.51 -1.09 6.71
N PHE A 126 -11.90 -2.27 6.21
CA PHE A 126 -12.29 -3.38 7.05
C PHE A 126 -11.10 -3.94 7.85
N ASP A 127 -11.34 -4.66 8.92
CA ASP A 127 -10.27 -5.23 9.76
C ASP A 127 -9.36 -6.15 8.91
N GLY A 128 -8.07 -5.85 8.91
CA GLY A 128 -7.09 -6.56 8.08
C GLY A 128 -6.97 -6.07 6.64
N ALA A 129 -7.64 -4.99 6.27
CA ALA A 129 -7.59 -4.47 4.89
C ALA A 129 -6.22 -3.93 4.44
N CYS A 130 -5.23 -3.84 5.35
CA CYS A 130 -3.88 -3.41 5.03
C CYS A 130 -2.85 -4.39 5.60
N VAL A 131 -2.23 -5.19 4.73
CA VAL A 131 -1.16 -6.11 5.13
C VAL A 131 0.18 -5.45 4.88
N LEU A 132 0.98 -5.26 5.95
CA LEU A 132 2.30 -4.63 5.88
C LEU A 132 3.40 -5.64 6.20
N ALA A 133 4.42 -5.67 5.34
CA ALA A 133 5.67 -6.38 5.62
C ALA A 133 6.62 -5.50 6.48
N PRO A 134 7.68 -6.11 7.06
CA PRO A 134 8.79 -5.38 7.63
C PRO A 134 9.44 -4.43 6.63
N PHE A 135 9.90 -3.27 7.11
CA PHE A 135 10.47 -2.23 6.28
C PHE A 135 11.98 -2.44 6.04
N VAL A 136 12.45 -2.05 4.87
CA VAL A 136 13.88 -1.77 4.64
C VAL A 136 14.14 -0.28 4.89
N PRO A 137 15.36 0.12 5.29
CA PRO A 137 15.69 1.53 5.57
C PRO A 137 15.38 2.46 4.39
N GLY A 138 15.08 3.73 4.68
CA GLY A 138 14.70 4.73 3.68
C GLY A 138 15.80 5.04 2.65
N ASP A 139 17.06 4.79 2.96
CA ASP A 139 18.22 4.95 2.07
C ASP A 139 18.53 3.72 1.21
N THR A 140 17.77 2.62 1.36
CA THR A 140 17.95 1.40 0.56
C THR A 140 17.86 1.66 -0.94
N PHE A 141 16.95 2.54 -1.37
CA PHE A 141 16.80 2.90 -2.79
C PHE A 141 17.38 4.29 -3.06
N ALA A 142 18.40 4.35 -3.89
CA ALA A 142 18.99 5.62 -4.33
C ALA A 142 18.05 6.37 -5.28
N ASP A 143 17.40 5.63 -6.19
CA ASP A 143 16.40 6.16 -7.12
C ASP A 143 15.00 5.65 -6.75
N LEU A 144 14.14 6.56 -6.34
CA LEU A 144 12.74 6.24 -6.01
C LEU A 144 11.85 6.06 -7.24
N ALA A 145 12.36 6.34 -8.43
CA ALA A 145 11.69 6.04 -9.68
C ALA A 145 11.99 4.62 -10.20
N ASP A 146 12.74 3.81 -9.44
CA ASP A 146 13.09 2.45 -9.84
C ASP A 146 12.99 1.46 -8.67
N ILE A 147 11.81 1.38 -8.07
CA ILE A 147 11.51 0.40 -7.02
C ILE A 147 10.54 -0.64 -7.59
N PRO A 148 10.99 -1.89 -7.77
CA PRO A 148 10.10 -2.96 -8.22
C PRO A 148 9.21 -3.46 -7.09
N VAL A 149 8.00 -3.92 -7.43
CA VAL A 149 7.08 -4.63 -6.52
C VAL A 149 6.48 -5.82 -7.24
N ARG A 150 6.44 -6.98 -6.59
CA ARG A 150 5.91 -8.21 -7.18
C ARG A 150 5.04 -8.97 -6.20
N LEU A 151 3.97 -9.55 -6.74
CA LEU A 151 3.11 -10.51 -6.04
C LEU A 151 3.00 -11.79 -6.86
N THR A 152 3.33 -12.91 -6.20
CA THR A 152 3.12 -14.26 -6.72
C THR A 152 2.05 -14.92 -5.87
N ILE A 153 1.08 -15.61 -6.48
CA ILE A 153 0.04 -16.38 -5.79
C ILE A 153 0.04 -17.79 -6.35
N ASN A 154 0.13 -18.79 -5.47
CA ASN A 154 0.15 -20.22 -5.83
C ASN A 154 1.20 -20.53 -6.91
N GLY A 155 2.37 -19.89 -6.84
CA GLY A 155 3.47 -20.06 -7.78
C GLY A 155 3.37 -19.30 -9.10
N GLU A 156 2.27 -18.55 -9.33
CA GLU A 156 2.09 -17.73 -10.53
C GLU A 156 2.27 -16.24 -10.19
N VAL A 157 3.09 -15.54 -10.97
CA VAL A 157 3.23 -14.07 -10.87
C VAL A 157 1.91 -13.42 -11.29
N ARG A 158 1.28 -12.68 -10.37
CA ARG A 158 0.02 -11.96 -10.62
C ARG A 158 0.24 -10.49 -10.88
N GLN A 159 1.14 -9.87 -10.13
CA GLN A 159 1.51 -8.47 -10.33
C GLN A 159 3.03 -8.36 -10.37
N ASP A 160 3.53 -7.58 -11.32
CA ASP A 160 4.95 -7.26 -11.48
C ASP A 160 5.03 -5.83 -12.00
N GLY A 161 5.30 -4.89 -11.11
CA GLY A 161 5.28 -3.46 -11.39
C GLY A 161 6.54 -2.75 -10.90
N ASN A 162 6.63 -1.48 -11.25
CA ASN A 162 7.75 -0.64 -10.87
C ASN A 162 7.29 0.79 -10.61
N SER A 163 7.90 1.48 -9.65
CA SER A 163 7.56 2.87 -9.33
C SER A 163 7.77 3.86 -10.49
N ARG A 164 8.57 3.49 -11.50
CA ARG A 164 8.75 4.28 -12.73
C ARG A 164 7.46 4.46 -13.54
N ASP A 165 6.51 3.54 -13.37
CA ASP A 165 5.24 3.53 -14.10
C ASP A 165 4.12 4.27 -13.35
N MET A 166 4.45 4.86 -12.19
CA MET A 166 3.51 5.65 -11.40
C MET A 166 3.15 6.96 -12.09
N LEU A 167 1.87 7.28 -12.16
CA LEU A 167 1.36 8.58 -12.63
C LEU A 167 1.75 9.72 -11.69
N ASN A 168 1.77 9.45 -10.39
CA ASN A 168 2.25 10.35 -9.36
C ASN A 168 3.46 9.70 -8.69
N PRO A 169 4.70 10.08 -9.06
CA PRO A 169 5.92 9.55 -8.46
C PRO A 169 5.98 9.79 -6.94
N ILE A 170 6.73 8.96 -6.21
CA ILE A 170 6.71 8.89 -4.74
C ILE A 170 6.91 10.27 -4.07
N LEU A 171 7.93 11.05 -4.43
CA LEU A 171 8.17 12.35 -3.78
C LEU A 171 7.05 13.36 -4.06
N PRO A 172 6.63 13.62 -5.32
CA PRO A 172 5.48 14.48 -5.62
C PRO A 172 4.18 14.02 -4.97
N LEU A 173 3.95 12.70 -4.89
CA LEU A 173 2.78 12.15 -4.22
C LEU A 173 2.77 12.53 -2.72
N ILE A 174 3.89 12.33 -2.02
CA ILE A 174 4.01 12.67 -0.60
C ILE A 174 3.88 14.18 -0.37
N GLN A 175 4.44 15.01 -1.25
CA GLN A 175 4.26 16.47 -1.22
C GLN A 175 2.77 16.85 -1.32
N THR A 176 2.05 16.22 -2.24
CA THR A 176 0.60 16.42 -2.42
C THR A 176 -0.18 15.98 -1.19
N ILE A 177 0.11 14.78 -0.67
CA ILE A 177 -0.53 14.25 0.55
C ILE A 177 -0.28 15.20 1.73
N ALA A 178 0.96 15.66 1.94
CA ALA A 178 1.31 16.58 3.02
C ALA A 178 0.64 17.96 2.89
N GLY A 179 0.21 18.31 1.69
CA GLY A 179 -0.60 19.51 1.42
C GLY A 179 -2.03 19.40 1.94
N HIS A 180 -2.58 18.19 2.00
CA HIS A 180 -3.94 17.90 2.48
C HIS A 180 -3.97 17.40 3.93
N PHE A 181 -2.99 16.55 4.30
CA PHE A 181 -2.93 15.88 5.60
C PHE A 181 -1.55 16.07 6.22
N SER A 182 -1.46 16.62 7.43
CA SER A 182 -0.20 16.55 8.17
C SER A 182 0.20 15.10 8.38
N LEU A 183 1.41 14.73 7.96
CA LEU A 183 2.00 13.41 8.17
C LEU A 183 2.84 13.43 9.45
N GLN A 184 2.79 12.34 10.21
CA GLN A 184 3.51 12.15 11.46
C GLN A 184 4.41 10.91 11.38
N PRO A 185 5.46 10.82 12.20
CA PRO A 185 6.23 9.58 12.34
C PRO A 185 5.32 8.40 12.65
N GLY A 186 5.43 7.33 11.86
CA GLY A 186 4.57 6.15 11.94
C GLY A 186 3.37 6.15 11.01
N ASP A 187 3.08 7.25 10.30
CA ASP A 187 2.15 7.23 9.17
C ASP A 187 2.75 6.43 8.02
N VAL A 188 1.90 5.72 7.28
CA VAL A 188 2.28 4.94 6.11
C VAL A 188 1.58 5.49 4.87
N ILE A 189 2.27 5.46 3.74
CA ILE A 189 1.68 5.79 2.44
C ILE A 189 1.70 4.55 1.57
N LEU A 190 0.54 4.15 1.05
CA LEU A 190 0.41 3.16 0.00
C LEU A 190 0.37 3.87 -1.35
N THR A 191 1.27 3.47 -2.25
CA THR A 191 1.60 4.25 -3.46
C THR A 191 0.80 3.87 -4.69
N GLY A 192 -0.19 3.01 -4.55
CA GLY A 192 -0.99 2.47 -5.64
C GLY A 192 -0.43 1.17 -6.20
N THR A 193 -1.29 0.42 -6.87
CA THR A 193 -1.02 -0.93 -7.36
C THR A 193 -0.87 -0.97 -8.88
N PRO A 194 0.04 -1.80 -9.42
CA PRO A 194 0.12 -2.07 -10.85
C PRO A 194 -1.05 -2.96 -11.34
N VAL A 195 -1.12 -3.18 -12.64
CA VAL A 195 -2.06 -4.12 -13.27
C VAL A 195 -1.90 -5.55 -12.76
N GLY A 196 -2.95 -6.36 -12.85
CA GLY A 196 -2.97 -7.76 -12.45
C GLY A 196 -3.70 -8.02 -11.12
N VAL A 197 -4.58 -7.09 -10.69
CA VAL A 197 -5.41 -7.29 -9.50
C VAL A 197 -6.42 -8.41 -9.68
N GLY A 198 -6.78 -9.10 -8.60
CA GLY A 198 -7.70 -10.22 -8.67
C GLY A 198 -8.18 -10.70 -7.30
N PRO A 199 -9.10 -11.66 -7.26
CA PRO A 199 -9.64 -12.18 -6.02
C PRO A 199 -8.64 -13.05 -5.26
N LEU A 200 -8.74 -13.02 -3.93
CA LEU A 200 -8.11 -13.94 -3.00
C LEU A 200 -9.11 -15.00 -2.54
N ASN A 201 -8.61 -16.21 -2.31
CA ASN A 201 -9.34 -17.30 -1.69
C ASN A 201 -8.63 -17.78 -0.42
N VAL A 202 -9.39 -18.26 0.54
CA VAL A 202 -8.82 -18.93 1.71
C VAL A 202 -7.96 -20.12 1.24
N GLY A 203 -6.74 -20.19 1.76
CA GLY A 203 -5.75 -21.19 1.39
C GLY A 203 -4.76 -20.78 0.30
N ASP A 204 -4.92 -19.58 -0.33
CA ASP A 204 -3.94 -19.08 -1.29
C ASP A 204 -2.60 -18.83 -0.59
N ASP A 205 -1.50 -19.32 -1.19
CA ASP A 205 -0.13 -19.04 -0.80
C ASP A 205 0.41 -17.84 -1.58
N LEU A 206 0.91 -16.84 -0.86
CA LEU A 206 1.39 -15.60 -1.45
C LEU A 206 2.88 -15.40 -1.21
N VAL A 207 3.57 -14.87 -2.21
CA VAL A 207 4.92 -14.29 -2.07
C VAL A 207 4.86 -12.82 -2.46
N LEU A 208 5.16 -11.96 -1.51
CA LEU A 208 5.13 -10.51 -1.65
C LEU A 208 6.56 -9.96 -1.56
N GLU A 209 6.99 -9.20 -2.57
CA GLU A 209 8.40 -8.84 -2.73
C GLU A 209 8.61 -7.37 -3.12
N LEU A 210 9.70 -6.78 -2.60
CA LEU A 210 10.49 -5.81 -3.35
C LEU A 210 11.68 -6.60 -3.93
N PRO A 211 11.66 -6.99 -5.22
CA PRO A 211 12.65 -7.85 -5.82
C PRO A 211 14.10 -7.43 -5.52
N ASP A 212 14.98 -8.40 -5.28
CA ASP A 212 16.38 -8.23 -4.89
C ASP A 212 16.64 -7.56 -3.53
N VAL A 213 15.58 -7.17 -2.80
CA VAL A 213 15.68 -6.44 -1.52
C VAL A 213 14.98 -7.16 -0.38
N SER A 214 13.71 -7.52 -0.54
CA SER A 214 12.95 -8.21 0.51
C SER A 214 11.90 -9.14 -0.09
N ARG A 215 11.67 -10.28 0.59
CA ARG A 215 10.73 -11.32 0.16
C ARG A 215 10.02 -11.92 1.37
N PHE A 216 8.71 -12.00 1.30
CA PHE A 216 7.85 -12.52 2.37
C PHE A 216 6.87 -13.55 1.82
N GLU A 217 6.82 -14.70 2.48
CA GLU A 217 5.82 -15.73 2.22
C GLU A 217 4.70 -15.61 3.26
N THR A 218 3.47 -15.71 2.81
CA THR A 218 2.28 -15.65 3.67
C THR A 218 1.14 -16.46 3.05
N ARG A 219 0.04 -16.61 3.79
CA ARG A 219 -1.12 -17.39 3.35
C ARG A 219 -2.43 -16.67 3.73
N VAL A 220 -3.44 -16.83 2.91
CA VAL A 220 -4.82 -16.45 3.27
C VAL A 220 -5.42 -17.54 4.17
N LEU A 221 -5.88 -17.14 5.37
CA LEU A 221 -6.42 -18.05 6.41
C LEU A 221 -7.93 -18.22 6.32
#